data_b3628fe3137a052834fc617d76f76c3f
#
_entry.id   b3628fe3137a052834fc617d76f76c3f
#
_cell.length_a   1.000
_cell.length_b   1.000
_cell.length_c   1.000
_cell.angle_alpha   90.00
_cell.angle_beta   90.00
_cell.angle_gamma   90.00
#
_symmetry.space_group_name_H-M   'P 1'
#
loop_
_entity.id
_entity.type
_entity.pdbx_description
1 polymer ?
#
loop_
_entity_poly.entity_id
_entity_poly.type
_entity_poly.pdbx_seq_one_letter_code
_entity_poly.pdbx_strand_id
1 'polypeptide(L)'
;MKKRLMKKFEELFGNTEGAGFYFSPGRVNLIGEHTDYNGGHVFPCALTLGTYGIAKKRSDRILRLYSMNLDHLGVITATLDDLTNKPEYNWANYPLGVLWALKEKGYSVDCGMDLVIYGNIPNGSGLSSSASLEVLTGVIAKDICGFDALSMTDIALIGQYSENNFNGCNCGIMDQFAVAMGKKDCAIFLDTGTLSYEYAPVELEDAKIIITNSKVKHSLVDSQYNQRRQECSHALSLLQEELDINALGDLDIDTFEKFKEVITDPVEQKRAKHAVYENQRTIEAVSALKAGNIERFGELMNQSHISLRDDYAVSCEEIDILVDLAWQIPGVVGSRITGGGFGGCTVSIVKNDAVDTFINTIGPAYKEKVGHEAEFYTVDIGSGAQKLETL
;
A
#
# COMPACT_ATOMS: atom_id res chain seq x y z
N MET A 1 -5.74 -19.42 11.99
CA MET A 1 -4.95 -18.26 12.44
C MET A 1 -5.22 -17.92 13.90
N LYS A 2 -6.46 -17.58 14.29
CA LYS A 2 -6.83 -17.19 15.66
C LYS A 2 -6.24 -18.10 16.75
N LYS A 3 -6.50 -19.42 16.69
CA LYS A 3 -5.97 -20.38 17.71
C LYS A 3 -4.45 -20.32 17.87
N ARG A 4 -3.72 -20.13 16.78
CA ARG A 4 -2.25 -20.03 16.78
C ARG A 4 -1.77 -18.77 17.50
N LEU A 5 -2.41 -17.65 17.23
CA LEU A 5 -2.12 -16.35 17.88
C LEU A 5 -2.48 -16.39 19.38
N MET A 6 -3.67 -16.93 19.72
CA MET A 6 -4.09 -17.09 21.12
C MET A 6 -3.06 -17.89 21.92
N LYS A 7 -2.66 -19.06 21.40
CA LYS A 7 -1.66 -19.91 22.06
C LYS A 7 -0.35 -19.15 22.30
N LYS A 8 0.13 -18.40 21.28
CA LYS A 8 1.37 -17.62 21.41
C LYS A 8 1.21 -16.47 22.41
N PHE A 9 0.06 -15.80 22.43
CA PHE A 9 -0.23 -14.75 23.39
C PHE A 9 -0.23 -15.29 24.83
N GLU A 10 -0.85 -16.46 25.07
CA GLU A 10 -0.89 -17.12 26.37
C GLU A 10 0.50 -17.56 26.84
N GLU A 11 1.33 -18.06 25.94
CA GLU A 11 2.72 -18.44 26.22
C GLU A 11 3.57 -17.26 26.69
N LEU A 12 3.35 -16.06 26.11
CA LEU A 12 4.18 -14.88 26.35
C LEU A 12 3.63 -13.98 27.48
N PHE A 13 2.31 -13.83 27.55
CA PHE A 13 1.67 -12.78 28.35
C PHE A 13 0.61 -13.31 29.32
N GLY A 14 0.35 -14.61 29.36
CA GLY A 14 -0.67 -15.23 30.17
C GLY A 14 -2.02 -15.38 29.45
N ASN A 15 -3.13 -15.23 30.15
CA ASN A 15 -4.45 -15.46 29.55
C ASN A 15 -4.87 -14.39 28.55
N THR A 16 -5.77 -14.77 27.66
CA THR A 16 -6.36 -13.88 26.62
C THR A 16 -7.66 -13.20 27.08
N GLU A 17 -8.08 -13.36 28.33
CA GLU A 17 -9.30 -12.74 28.84
C GLU A 17 -9.25 -11.22 28.72
N GLY A 18 -10.25 -10.65 28.05
CA GLY A 18 -10.33 -9.21 27.77
C GLY A 18 -9.42 -8.72 26.65
N ALA A 19 -8.71 -9.62 25.96
CA ALA A 19 -7.98 -9.27 24.74
C ALA A 19 -8.94 -9.10 23.55
N GLY A 20 -8.56 -8.27 22.57
CA GLY A 20 -9.23 -8.15 21.28
C GLY A 20 -8.47 -8.91 20.17
N PHE A 21 -9.21 -9.43 19.20
CA PHE A 21 -8.67 -10.01 17.98
C PHE A 21 -8.95 -9.11 16.79
N TYR A 22 -7.91 -8.75 16.04
CA TYR A 22 -7.96 -7.71 15.03
C TYR A 22 -7.36 -8.21 13.71
N PHE A 23 -7.75 -7.56 12.63
CA PHE A 23 -7.22 -7.78 11.30
C PHE A 23 -7.04 -6.45 10.57
N SER A 24 -5.97 -6.32 9.82
CA SER A 24 -5.70 -5.21 8.93
C SER A 24 -5.17 -5.76 7.61
N PRO A 25 -5.80 -5.46 6.47
CA PRO A 25 -5.40 -5.99 5.17
C PRO A 25 -4.08 -5.36 4.67
N GLY A 26 -3.46 -6.02 3.68
CA GLY A 26 -2.62 -5.33 2.71
C GLY A 26 -3.47 -4.71 1.61
N ARG A 27 -2.82 -4.06 0.65
CA ARG A 27 -3.50 -3.47 -0.51
C ARG A 27 -2.79 -3.82 -1.82
N VAL A 28 -3.51 -3.76 -2.91
CA VAL A 28 -2.96 -3.60 -4.25
C VAL A 28 -3.56 -2.34 -4.88
N ASN A 29 -2.77 -1.59 -5.62
CA ASN A 29 -3.29 -0.49 -6.43
C ASN A 29 -3.51 -0.99 -7.86
N LEU A 30 -4.73 -0.91 -8.36
CA LEU A 30 -5.10 -1.39 -9.69
C LEU A 30 -4.54 -0.46 -10.77
N ILE A 31 -4.57 0.86 -10.52
CA ILE A 31 -4.00 1.90 -11.38
C ILE A 31 -3.87 3.22 -10.59
N GLY A 32 -2.98 4.14 -11.02
CA GLY A 32 -2.76 5.42 -10.35
C GLY A 32 -1.55 5.38 -9.42
N GLU A 33 -0.44 4.80 -9.88
CA GLU A 33 0.80 4.78 -9.09
C GLU A 33 1.49 6.15 -9.11
N HIS A 34 2.03 6.53 -7.94
CA HIS A 34 2.78 7.77 -7.74
C HIS A 34 1.98 9.06 -7.99
N THR A 35 0.65 8.97 -7.99
CA THR A 35 -0.25 10.14 -8.09
C THR A 35 -0.66 10.69 -6.73
N ASP A 36 -0.61 9.90 -5.67
CA ASP A 36 -1.15 10.23 -4.35
C ASP A 36 -0.39 11.35 -3.62
N TYR A 37 0.89 11.51 -3.84
CA TYR A 37 1.65 12.67 -3.33
C TYR A 37 1.74 13.83 -4.34
N ASN A 38 1.12 13.65 -5.52
CA ASN A 38 0.99 14.66 -6.56
C ASN A 38 -0.44 15.24 -6.67
N GLY A 39 -1.32 14.95 -5.70
CA GLY A 39 -2.71 15.43 -5.65
C GLY A 39 -3.62 14.81 -6.71
N GLY A 40 -3.24 13.65 -7.25
CA GLY A 40 -4.03 12.94 -8.26
C GLY A 40 -4.91 11.83 -7.66
N HIS A 41 -5.52 11.05 -8.54
CA HIS A 41 -6.39 9.94 -8.18
C HIS A 41 -5.63 8.62 -8.10
N VAL A 42 -6.06 7.75 -7.19
CA VAL A 42 -5.61 6.36 -7.05
C VAL A 42 -6.80 5.41 -7.05
N PHE A 43 -6.56 4.15 -7.39
CA PHE A 43 -7.63 3.14 -7.44
C PHE A 43 -7.21 1.83 -6.76
N PRO A 44 -6.88 1.87 -5.45
CA PRO A 44 -6.49 0.69 -4.69
C PRO A 44 -7.68 -0.12 -4.21
N CYS A 45 -7.41 -1.40 -3.89
CA CYS A 45 -8.32 -2.25 -3.12
C CYS A 45 -7.59 -2.96 -1.98
N ALA A 46 -8.32 -3.21 -0.88
CA ALA A 46 -7.85 -4.02 0.22
C ALA A 46 -7.84 -5.50 -0.17
N LEU A 47 -6.88 -6.25 0.33
CA LEU A 47 -6.72 -7.67 0.05
C LEU A 47 -7.27 -8.54 1.21
N THR A 48 -7.48 -9.81 0.94
CA THR A 48 -7.74 -10.81 2.00
C THR A 48 -6.46 -11.24 2.73
N LEU A 49 -5.30 -10.89 2.20
CA LEU A 49 -4.00 -11.00 2.88
C LEU A 49 -3.80 -9.79 3.81
N GLY A 50 -3.24 -10.00 5.00
CA GLY A 50 -3.07 -8.91 5.94
C GLY A 50 -2.32 -9.31 7.21
N THR A 51 -2.37 -8.44 8.19
CA THR A 51 -1.78 -8.61 9.52
C THR A 51 -2.89 -8.87 10.54
N TYR A 52 -2.78 -9.97 11.26
CA TYR A 52 -3.64 -10.33 12.38
C TYR A 52 -2.96 -9.94 13.69
N GLY A 53 -3.73 -9.45 14.66
CA GLY A 53 -3.23 -9.09 15.97
C GLY A 53 -4.14 -9.57 17.11
N ILE A 54 -3.53 -9.95 18.22
CA ILE A 54 -4.20 -10.05 19.52
C ILE A 54 -3.58 -9.01 20.42
N ALA A 55 -4.41 -8.13 20.97
CA ALA A 55 -3.96 -7.06 21.84
C ALA A 55 -4.77 -7.05 23.14
N LYS A 56 -4.09 -6.79 24.25
CA LYS A 56 -4.69 -6.66 25.58
C LYS A 56 -4.20 -5.39 26.25
N LYS A 57 -5.15 -4.64 26.79
CA LYS A 57 -4.88 -3.45 27.61
C LYS A 57 -4.09 -3.80 28.87
N ARG A 58 -3.11 -2.95 29.19
CA ARG A 58 -2.37 -3.00 30.45
C ARG A 58 -2.77 -1.82 31.34
N SER A 59 -2.60 -1.97 32.64
CA SER A 59 -2.84 -0.90 33.62
C SER A 59 -1.63 0.03 33.81
N ASP A 60 -0.48 -0.37 33.27
CA ASP A 60 0.74 0.43 33.25
C ASP A 60 0.97 1.08 31.88
N ARG A 61 2.12 1.73 31.69
CA ARG A 61 2.50 2.42 30.45
C ARG A 61 3.47 1.63 29.58
N ILE A 62 3.61 0.33 29.84
CA ILE A 62 4.55 -0.56 29.13
C ILE A 62 3.91 -1.13 27.89
N LEU A 63 4.66 -1.20 26.80
CA LEU A 63 4.32 -1.83 25.54
C LEU A 63 5.15 -3.09 25.38
N ARG A 64 4.52 -4.27 25.27
CA ARG A 64 5.19 -5.52 24.98
C ARG A 64 4.70 -6.06 23.64
N LEU A 65 5.56 -6.05 22.65
CA LEU A 65 5.23 -6.29 21.25
C LEU A 65 5.97 -7.53 20.76
N TYR A 66 5.27 -8.45 20.13
CA TYR A 66 5.86 -9.67 19.58
C TYR A 66 5.31 -9.96 18.17
N SER A 67 6.21 -10.26 17.24
CA SER A 67 5.88 -10.69 15.87
C SER A 67 6.20 -12.17 15.67
N MET A 68 5.20 -12.95 15.30
CA MET A 68 5.39 -14.37 14.96
C MET A 68 6.14 -14.58 13.63
N ASN A 69 6.30 -13.51 12.82
CA ASN A 69 7.09 -13.55 11.59
C ASN A 69 8.59 -13.32 11.86
N LEU A 70 8.90 -12.70 13.00
CA LEU A 70 10.26 -12.31 13.43
C LEU A 70 10.50 -12.79 14.87
N ASP A 71 10.19 -14.06 15.13
CA ASP A 71 10.26 -14.69 16.46
C ASP A 71 11.66 -14.66 17.08
N HIS A 72 12.70 -14.61 16.26
CA HIS A 72 14.09 -14.47 16.68
C HIS A 72 14.39 -13.15 17.40
N LEU A 73 13.58 -12.10 17.22
CA LEU A 73 13.71 -10.83 17.94
C LEU A 73 13.11 -10.87 19.34
N GLY A 74 12.31 -11.91 19.66
CA GLY A 74 11.65 -12.04 20.95
C GLY A 74 10.60 -10.94 21.21
N VAL A 75 10.31 -10.71 22.48
CA VAL A 75 9.40 -9.62 22.92
C VAL A 75 10.17 -8.33 22.99
N ILE A 76 9.73 -7.36 22.17
CA ILE A 76 10.25 -5.99 22.21
C ILE A 76 9.45 -5.23 23.27
N THR A 77 10.18 -4.62 24.22
CA THR A 77 9.55 -3.85 25.29
C THR A 77 9.90 -2.36 25.14
N ALA A 78 8.87 -1.53 25.15
CA ALA A 78 8.98 -0.06 25.11
C ALA A 78 8.04 0.57 26.15
N THR A 79 8.06 1.87 26.27
CA THR A 79 7.17 2.62 27.17
C THR A 79 6.53 3.81 26.46
N LEU A 80 5.31 4.14 26.83
CA LEU A 80 4.61 5.34 26.36
C LEU A 80 5.31 6.66 26.81
N ASP A 81 6.24 6.56 27.75
CA ASP A 81 6.99 7.73 28.24
C ASP A 81 8.18 8.08 27.34
N ASP A 82 8.64 7.13 26.50
CA ASP A 82 9.71 7.30 25.52
C ASP A 82 9.33 6.63 24.20
N LEU A 83 8.56 7.34 23.38
CA LEU A 83 8.19 6.91 22.02
C LEU A 83 9.18 7.51 21.02
N THR A 84 10.37 6.95 20.94
CA THR A 84 11.40 7.33 19.96
C THR A 84 11.68 6.18 19.00
N ASN A 85 12.00 6.50 17.74
CA ASN A 85 12.43 5.51 16.76
C ASN A 85 13.83 5.03 17.13
N LYS A 86 14.00 3.71 17.28
CA LYS A 86 15.27 3.07 17.63
C LYS A 86 15.54 1.89 16.70
N PRO A 87 16.77 1.76 16.15
CA PRO A 87 17.10 0.64 15.27
C PRO A 87 16.85 -0.74 15.90
N GLU A 88 17.06 -0.89 17.20
CA GLU A 88 16.83 -2.14 17.93
C GLU A 88 15.36 -2.55 18.04
N TYR A 89 14.43 -1.61 17.87
CA TYR A 89 13.00 -1.89 17.85
C TYR A 89 12.53 -2.49 16.52
N ASN A 90 13.32 -2.36 15.45
CA ASN A 90 13.02 -2.96 14.16
C ASN A 90 11.56 -2.69 13.73
N TRP A 91 10.78 -3.75 13.45
CA TRP A 91 9.37 -3.67 13.05
C TRP A 91 8.46 -2.95 14.08
N ALA A 92 8.84 -2.97 15.37
CA ALA A 92 8.04 -2.34 16.42
C ALA A 92 8.03 -0.80 16.32
N ASN A 93 8.93 -0.19 15.54
CA ASN A 93 8.87 1.24 15.25
C ASN A 93 7.58 1.65 14.56
N TYR A 94 6.93 0.80 13.77
CA TYR A 94 5.63 1.10 13.16
C TYR A 94 4.51 1.28 14.19
N PRO A 95 4.24 0.33 15.11
CA PRO A 95 3.29 0.54 16.19
C PRO A 95 3.66 1.73 17.11
N LEU A 96 4.94 1.88 17.46
CA LEU A 96 5.39 2.98 18.31
C LEU A 96 5.17 4.34 17.63
N GLY A 97 5.42 4.44 16.33
CA GLY A 97 5.18 5.64 15.54
C GLY A 97 3.71 6.04 15.48
N VAL A 98 2.79 5.07 15.38
CA VAL A 98 1.35 5.34 15.42
C VAL A 98 0.92 5.87 16.79
N LEU A 99 1.41 5.27 17.89
CA LEU A 99 1.11 5.75 19.24
C LEU A 99 1.71 7.14 19.50
N TRP A 100 2.91 7.40 18.97
CA TRP A 100 3.51 8.73 18.98
C TRP A 100 2.66 9.73 18.19
N ALA A 101 2.25 9.39 16.97
CA ALA A 101 1.42 10.24 16.11
C ALA A 101 0.06 10.56 16.73
N LEU A 102 -0.58 9.59 17.39
CA LEU A 102 -1.81 9.82 18.16
C LEU A 102 -1.60 10.87 19.25
N LYS A 103 -0.51 10.80 20.01
CA LYS A 103 -0.18 11.80 21.05
C LYS A 103 0.06 13.18 20.45
N GLU A 104 0.82 13.28 19.35
CA GLU A 104 1.05 14.53 18.63
C GLU A 104 -0.26 15.18 18.14
N LYS A 105 -1.26 14.36 17.80
CA LYS A 105 -2.60 14.80 17.40
C LYS A 105 -3.56 15.04 18.57
N GLY A 106 -3.05 14.97 19.82
CA GLY A 106 -3.81 15.32 21.04
C GLY A 106 -4.64 14.17 21.63
N TYR A 107 -4.45 12.93 21.18
CA TYR A 107 -5.10 11.77 21.81
C TYR A 107 -4.33 11.31 23.06
N SER A 108 -5.05 11.11 24.17
CA SER A 108 -4.45 10.65 25.43
C SER A 108 -4.24 9.15 25.43
N VAL A 109 -3.07 8.69 24.92
CA VAL A 109 -2.68 7.28 25.02
C VAL A 109 -2.08 7.02 26.40
N ASP A 110 -2.90 6.58 27.36
CA ASP A 110 -2.54 6.49 28.78
C ASP A 110 -2.32 5.07 29.29
N CYS A 111 -2.62 4.05 28.49
CA CYS A 111 -2.46 2.66 28.86
C CYS A 111 -1.52 1.92 27.90
N GLY A 112 -0.65 1.10 28.48
CA GLY A 112 0.18 0.18 27.71
C GLY A 112 -0.63 -0.98 27.11
N MET A 113 0.03 -1.81 26.33
CA MET A 113 -0.58 -2.98 25.71
C MET A 113 0.41 -4.15 25.58
N ASP A 114 -0.14 -5.35 25.60
CA ASP A 114 0.50 -6.57 25.14
C ASP A 114 -0.04 -6.87 23.74
N LEU A 115 0.83 -7.04 22.75
CA LEU A 115 0.47 -7.27 21.35
C LEU A 115 1.25 -8.45 20.77
N VAL A 116 0.54 -9.40 20.17
CA VAL A 116 1.10 -10.44 19.32
C VAL A 116 0.54 -10.29 17.92
N ILE A 117 1.41 -10.23 16.91
CA ILE A 117 1.01 -10.13 15.51
C ILE A 117 1.48 -11.33 14.68
N TYR A 118 0.78 -11.55 13.58
CA TYR A 118 1.18 -12.42 12.48
C TYR A 118 0.68 -11.86 11.16
N GLY A 119 1.58 -11.62 10.22
CA GLY A 119 1.27 -11.22 8.85
C GLY A 119 1.38 -12.37 7.86
N ASN A 120 0.46 -12.44 6.89
CA ASN A 120 0.56 -13.32 5.72
C ASN A 120 0.75 -12.55 4.40
N ILE A 121 1.01 -11.25 4.49
CA ILE A 121 1.49 -10.45 3.37
C ILE A 121 2.91 -10.91 3.04
N PRO A 122 3.24 -11.25 1.79
CA PRO A 122 4.59 -11.65 1.41
C PRO A 122 5.61 -10.54 1.72
N ASN A 123 6.71 -10.88 2.35
CA ASN A 123 7.73 -9.92 2.73
C ASN A 123 8.36 -9.25 1.50
N GLY A 124 8.43 -7.91 1.52
CA GLY A 124 9.04 -7.11 0.45
C GLY A 124 8.29 -7.18 -0.88
N SER A 125 7.02 -7.52 -0.85
CA SER A 125 6.16 -7.60 -2.02
C SER A 125 5.61 -6.25 -2.49
N GLY A 126 5.81 -5.17 -1.73
CA GLY A 126 5.18 -3.88 -2.03
C GLY A 126 3.66 -3.83 -1.80
N LEU A 127 3.10 -4.80 -1.06
CA LEU A 127 1.66 -4.87 -0.75
C LEU A 127 1.29 -4.18 0.58
N SER A 128 2.08 -3.19 1.00
CA SER A 128 1.84 -2.31 2.15
C SER A 128 1.75 -3.00 3.51
N SER A 129 2.75 -3.83 3.82
CA SER A 129 2.81 -4.44 5.15
C SER A 129 3.03 -3.42 6.28
N SER A 130 3.73 -2.30 6.03
CA SER A 130 3.88 -1.18 6.97
C SER A 130 2.53 -0.53 7.27
N ALA A 131 1.81 -0.08 6.24
CA ALA A 131 0.49 0.52 6.39
C ALA A 131 -0.52 -0.43 7.05
N SER A 132 -0.45 -1.74 6.73
CA SER A 132 -1.26 -2.77 7.39
C SER A 132 -1.02 -2.79 8.90
N LEU A 133 0.23 -2.71 9.34
CA LEU A 133 0.60 -2.71 10.76
C LEU A 133 0.27 -1.38 11.44
N GLU A 134 0.47 -0.26 10.77
CA GLU A 134 0.12 1.08 11.26
C GLU A 134 -1.37 1.21 11.51
N VAL A 135 -2.19 0.87 10.51
CA VAL A 135 -3.65 0.93 10.63
C VAL A 135 -4.18 -0.09 11.64
N LEU A 136 -3.59 -1.30 11.71
CA LEU A 136 -3.89 -2.27 12.76
C LEU A 136 -3.70 -1.66 14.15
N THR A 137 -2.58 -0.96 14.35
CA THR A 137 -2.25 -0.32 15.63
C THR A 137 -3.22 0.81 15.94
N GLY A 138 -3.61 1.61 14.94
CA GLY A 138 -4.63 2.66 15.09
C GLY A 138 -5.98 2.09 15.51
N VAL A 139 -6.44 0.99 14.91
CA VAL A 139 -7.68 0.29 15.28
C VAL A 139 -7.59 -0.28 16.70
N ILE A 140 -6.46 -0.89 17.07
CA ILE A 140 -6.23 -1.40 18.43
C ILE A 140 -6.25 -0.24 19.43
N ALA A 141 -5.55 0.85 19.17
CA ALA A 141 -5.50 2.01 20.07
C ALA A 141 -6.90 2.64 20.24
N LYS A 142 -7.67 2.78 19.15
CA LYS A 142 -9.05 3.22 19.19
C LYS A 142 -9.90 2.39 20.16
N ASP A 143 -9.81 1.06 20.07
CA ASP A 143 -10.59 0.14 20.91
C ASP A 143 -10.11 0.14 22.37
N ILE A 144 -8.80 0.01 22.60
CA ILE A 144 -8.22 -0.12 23.96
C ILE A 144 -8.32 1.17 24.76
N CYS A 145 -8.12 2.34 24.11
CA CYS A 145 -8.15 3.64 24.76
C CYS A 145 -9.55 4.30 24.73
N GLY A 146 -10.50 3.74 23.98
CA GLY A 146 -11.86 4.26 23.89
C GLY A 146 -11.95 5.56 23.07
N PHE A 147 -11.24 5.66 21.94
CA PHE A 147 -11.28 6.83 21.07
C PHE A 147 -12.46 6.75 20.09
N ASP A 148 -13.70 6.81 20.62
CA ASP A 148 -14.92 6.64 19.81
C ASP A 148 -15.03 7.63 18.64
N ALA A 149 -14.56 8.86 18.83
CA ALA A 149 -14.58 9.91 17.81
C ALA A 149 -13.51 9.72 16.71
N LEU A 150 -12.52 8.85 16.90
CA LEU A 150 -11.46 8.61 15.93
C LEU A 150 -12.02 7.83 14.73
N SER A 151 -12.15 8.46 13.56
CA SER A 151 -12.65 7.81 12.34
C SER A 151 -11.58 6.93 11.68
N MET A 152 -11.98 6.06 10.75
CA MET A 152 -11.02 5.27 9.97
C MET A 152 -10.17 6.15 9.05
N THR A 153 -10.72 7.26 8.54
CA THR A 153 -9.96 8.26 7.81
C THR A 153 -8.89 8.91 8.68
N ASP A 154 -9.21 9.26 9.95
CA ASP A 154 -8.22 9.79 10.88
C ASP A 154 -7.11 8.77 11.17
N ILE A 155 -7.46 7.48 11.31
CA ILE A 155 -6.47 6.40 11.48
C ILE A 155 -5.54 6.32 10.27
N ALA A 156 -6.05 6.44 9.05
CA ALA A 156 -5.24 6.48 7.84
C ALA A 156 -4.27 7.68 7.84
N LEU A 157 -4.75 8.87 8.16
CA LEU A 157 -3.94 10.08 8.26
C LEU A 157 -2.88 10.00 9.38
N ILE A 158 -3.20 9.39 10.51
CA ILE A 158 -2.28 9.15 11.61
C ILE A 158 -1.18 8.14 11.19
N GLY A 159 -1.55 7.07 10.48
CA GLY A 159 -0.61 6.10 9.92
C GLY A 159 0.37 6.77 8.96
N GLN A 160 -0.13 7.55 7.99
CA GLN A 160 0.71 8.33 7.08
C GLN A 160 1.62 9.31 7.82
N TYR A 161 1.09 10.01 8.81
CA TYR A 161 1.87 10.96 9.61
C TYR A 161 3.01 10.26 10.38
N SER A 162 2.74 9.05 10.90
CA SER A 162 3.74 8.18 11.52
C SER A 162 4.81 7.72 10.52
N GLU A 163 4.42 7.26 9.34
CA GLU A 163 5.34 6.81 8.30
C GLU A 163 6.30 7.95 7.90
N ASN A 164 5.75 9.15 7.66
CA ASN A 164 6.50 10.29 7.18
C ASN A 164 7.43 10.91 8.25
N ASN A 165 6.95 11.06 9.49
CA ASN A 165 7.65 11.86 10.52
C ASN A 165 8.37 11.02 11.57
N PHE A 166 7.95 9.78 11.78
CA PHE A 166 8.58 8.88 12.75
C PHE A 166 9.49 7.84 12.06
N ASN A 167 9.04 7.26 10.94
CA ASN A 167 9.79 6.24 10.20
C ASN A 167 10.63 6.83 9.05
N GLY A 168 10.37 8.07 8.61
CA GLY A 168 11.19 8.80 7.64
C GLY A 168 10.93 8.45 6.17
N CYS A 169 9.84 7.75 5.86
CA CYS A 169 9.41 7.47 4.50
C CYS A 169 8.34 8.48 4.06
N ASN A 170 8.66 9.37 3.13
CA ASN A 170 7.74 10.41 2.67
C ASN A 170 6.67 9.88 1.70
N CYS A 171 5.82 8.96 2.16
CA CYS A 171 4.74 8.38 1.35
C CYS A 171 3.54 9.32 1.17
N GLY A 172 2.71 9.04 0.13
CA GLY A 172 1.36 9.57 0.02
C GLY A 172 0.38 8.85 0.95
N ILE A 173 -0.92 9.14 0.79
CA ILE A 173 -1.96 8.61 1.70
C ILE A 173 -2.53 7.25 1.24
N MET A 174 -2.29 6.85 -0.01
CA MET A 174 -2.96 5.74 -0.67
C MET A 174 -2.97 4.46 0.16
N ASP A 175 -1.83 4.08 0.71
CA ASP A 175 -1.63 2.80 1.38
C ASP A 175 -2.46 2.69 2.65
N GLN A 176 -2.32 3.66 3.54
CA GLN A 176 -3.06 3.69 4.80
C GLN A 176 -4.56 3.89 4.57
N PHE A 177 -4.94 4.67 3.55
CA PHE A 177 -6.34 4.89 3.21
C PHE A 177 -6.99 3.62 2.68
N ALA A 178 -6.35 2.92 1.75
CA ALA A 178 -6.85 1.66 1.20
C ALA A 178 -7.02 0.58 2.27
N VAL A 179 -6.04 0.47 3.17
CA VAL A 179 -6.04 -0.48 4.29
C VAL A 179 -7.14 -0.15 5.32
N ALA A 180 -7.32 1.13 5.63
CA ALA A 180 -8.31 1.56 6.61
C ALA A 180 -9.75 1.48 6.07
N MET A 181 -9.95 1.94 4.83
CA MET A 181 -11.28 2.18 4.24
C MET A 181 -11.73 1.08 3.29
N GLY A 182 -10.95 0.00 3.12
CA GLY A 182 -11.27 -1.09 2.22
C GLY A 182 -12.69 -1.64 2.39
N LYS A 183 -13.33 -1.97 1.29
CA LYS A 183 -14.67 -2.58 1.25
C LYS A 183 -14.62 -3.83 0.38
N LYS A 184 -15.21 -4.91 0.89
CA LYS A 184 -15.25 -6.18 0.17
C LYS A 184 -15.81 -5.99 -1.26
N ASP A 185 -15.16 -6.62 -2.22
CA ASP A 185 -15.49 -6.61 -3.64
C ASP A 185 -15.52 -5.21 -4.29
N CYS A 186 -14.88 -4.21 -3.65
CA CYS A 186 -14.79 -2.86 -4.17
C CYS A 186 -13.35 -2.34 -4.15
N ALA A 187 -12.99 -1.57 -5.16
CA ALA A 187 -11.84 -0.68 -5.12
C ALA A 187 -12.28 0.73 -4.69
N ILE A 188 -11.33 1.53 -4.22
CA ILE A 188 -11.57 2.89 -3.76
C ILE A 188 -11.04 3.84 -4.83
N PHE A 189 -11.92 4.60 -5.47
CA PHE A 189 -11.53 5.72 -6.30
C PHE A 189 -11.37 6.93 -5.39
N LEU A 190 -10.12 7.28 -5.09
CA LEU A 190 -9.74 8.31 -4.12
C LEU A 190 -9.07 9.48 -4.86
N ASP A 191 -9.62 10.67 -4.70
CA ASP A 191 -8.94 11.94 -4.95
C ASP A 191 -8.05 12.28 -3.76
N THR A 192 -6.75 12.22 -3.92
CA THR A 192 -5.81 12.41 -2.81
C THR A 192 -5.59 13.88 -2.44
N GLY A 193 -5.97 14.80 -3.32
CA GLY A 193 -5.94 16.25 -3.05
C GLY A 193 -7.03 16.70 -2.07
N THR A 194 -8.22 16.11 -2.17
CA THR A 194 -9.40 16.47 -1.36
C THR A 194 -9.79 15.42 -0.33
N LEU A 195 -9.26 14.20 -0.45
CA LEU A 195 -9.68 12.99 0.28
C LEU A 195 -11.13 12.58 0.02
N SER A 196 -11.75 13.11 -1.04
CA SER A 196 -13.05 12.60 -1.49
C SER A 196 -12.86 11.24 -2.17
N TYR A 197 -13.77 10.31 -1.90
CA TYR A 197 -13.67 8.97 -2.44
C TYR A 197 -15.03 8.36 -2.74
N GLU A 198 -15.03 7.38 -3.61
CA GLU A 198 -16.17 6.52 -3.87
C GLU A 198 -15.73 5.05 -3.98
N TYR A 199 -16.64 4.13 -3.65
CA TYR A 199 -16.42 2.72 -3.87
C TYR A 199 -16.92 2.33 -5.26
N ALA A 200 -16.02 1.76 -6.06
CA ALA A 200 -16.36 1.16 -7.34
C ALA A 200 -16.35 -0.38 -7.21
N PRO A 201 -17.46 -1.07 -7.46
CA PRO A 201 -17.46 -2.53 -7.51
C PRO A 201 -16.45 -3.03 -8.54
N VAL A 202 -15.70 -4.05 -8.17
CA VAL A 202 -14.75 -4.72 -9.07
C VAL A 202 -15.36 -6.07 -9.43
N GLU A 203 -16.24 -6.03 -10.43
CA GLU A 203 -16.96 -7.21 -10.94
C GLU A 203 -16.12 -7.88 -12.02
N LEU A 204 -15.33 -8.88 -11.61
CA LEU A 204 -14.48 -9.68 -12.48
C LEU A 204 -15.11 -11.08 -12.64
N GLU A 205 -16.31 -11.16 -13.30
CA GLU A 205 -17.09 -12.40 -13.39
C GLU A 205 -16.27 -13.58 -13.92
N ASP A 206 -15.47 -13.36 -14.96
CA ASP A 206 -14.65 -14.36 -15.64
C ASP A 206 -13.14 -14.14 -15.48
N ALA A 207 -12.69 -13.33 -14.49
CA ALA A 207 -11.27 -13.05 -14.32
C ALA A 207 -10.88 -13.02 -12.84
N LYS A 208 -9.58 -13.10 -12.60
CA LYS A 208 -8.94 -13.04 -11.28
C LYS A 208 -7.88 -11.97 -11.25
N ILE A 209 -7.64 -11.41 -10.06
CA ILE A 209 -6.46 -10.60 -9.77
C ILE A 209 -5.34 -11.55 -9.36
N ILE A 210 -4.24 -11.51 -10.11
CA ILE A 210 -3.03 -12.25 -9.78
C ILE A 210 -1.92 -11.25 -9.47
N ILE A 211 -1.35 -11.40 -8.29
CA ILE A 211 -0.16 -10.67 -7.88
C ILE A 211 1.03 -11.60 -8.09
N THR A 212 2.04 -11.13 -8.81
CA THR A 212 3.28 -11.86 -9.02
C THR A 212 4.43 -11.14 -8.31
N ASN A 213 4.99 -11.77 -7.28
CA ASN A 213 6.14 -11.25 -6.55
C ASN A 213 7.43 -11.64 -7.28
N SER A 214 8.16 -10.66 -7.76
CA SER A 214 9.45 -10.84 -8.43
C SER A 214 10.55 -11.37 -7.51
N LYS A 215 10.39 -11.22 -6.18
CA LYS A 215 11.41 -11.48 -5.14
C LYS A 215 12.68 -10.63 -5.28
N VAL A 216 12.61 -9.58 -6.07
CA VAL A 216 13.69 -8.60 -6.18
C VAL A 216 13.49 -7.50 -5.15
N LYS A 217 14.55 -7.24 -4.40
CA LYS A 217 14.62 -6.12 -3.44
C LYS A 217 15.85 -5.31 -3.76
N HIS A 218 15.67 -4.03 -3.99
CA HIS A 218 16.77 -3.09 -4.10
C HIS A 218 17.00 -2.40 -2.75
N SER A 219 18.27 -2.28 -2.35
CA SER A 219 18.67 -1.70 -1.06
C SER A 219 18.43 -0.18 -0.96
N LEU A 220 18.07 0.48 -2.07
CA LEU A 220 17.92 1.94 -2.16
C LEU A 220 16.49 2.38 -2.48
N VAL A 221 15.48 1.53 -2.25
CA VAL A 221 14.07 1.83 -2.62
C VAL A 221 13.60 3.14 -1.99
N ASP A 222 13.80 3.32 -0.68
CA ASP A 222 13.32 4.52 0.03
C ASP A 222 13.99 5.80 -0.48
N SER A 223 15.29 5.76 -0.77
CA SER A 223 16.01 6.92 -1.30
C SER A 223 15.57 7.27 -2.72
N GLN A 224 15.36 6.26 -3.57
CA GLN A 224 14.88 6.46 -4.94
C GLN A 224 13.42 6.93 -4.97
N TYR A 225 12.56 6.43 -4.10
CA TYR A 225 11.19 6.89 -3.92
C TYR A 225 11.17 8.39 -3.52
N ASN A 226 11.93 8.76 -2.51
CA ASN A 226 12.04 10.15 -2.06
C ASN A 226 12.59 11.06 -3.17
N GLN A 227 13.53 10.57 -4.00
CA GLN A 227 14.03 11.29 -5.17
C GLN A 227 12.91 11.56 -6.18
N ARG A 228 12.07 10.59 -6.53
CA ARG A 228 10.93 10.79 -7.44
C ARG A 228 9.99 11.89 -6.93
N ARG A 229 9.75 11.90 -5.62
CA ARG A 229 8.93 12.93 -4.99
C ARG A 229 9.57 14.33 -5.10
N GLN A 230 10.88 14.43 -4.89
CA GLN A 230 11.61 15.69 -5.04
C GLN A 230 11.59 16.19 -6.50
N GLU A 231 11.80 15.30 -7.47
CA GLU A 231 11.74 15.62 -8.92
C GLU A 231 10.35 16.18 -9.29
N CYS A 232 9.27 15.57 -8.83
CA CYS A 232 7.90 16.07 -9.03
C CYS A 232 7.66 17.42 -8.33
N SER A 233 8.13 17.58 -7.09
CA SER A 233 7.95 18.82 -6.33
C SER A 233 8.68 20.00 -6.98
N HIS A 234 9.85 19.77 -7.53
CA HIS A 234 10.59 20.81 -8.26
C HIS A 234 9.89 21.15 -9.58
N ALA A 235 9.46 20.15 -10.36
CA ALA A 235 8.66 20.38 -11.56
C ALA A 235 7.39 21.18 -11.28
N LEU A 236 6.67 20.87 -10.20
CA LEU A 236 5.50 21.61 -9.75
C LEU A 236 5.85 23.08 -9.44
N SER A 237 6.95 23.33 -8.72
CA SER A 237 7.34 24.71 -8.36
C SER A 237 7.62 25.58 -9.59
N LEU A 238 8.21 25.00 -10.65
CA LEU A 238 8.44 25.69 -11.92
C LEU A 238 7.11 26.00 -12.64
N LEU A 239 6.17 25.06 -12.67
CA LEU A 239 4.85 25.26 -13.27
C LEU A 239 4.02 26.30 -12.52
N GLN A 240 4.17 26.42 -11.20
CA GLN A 240 3.50 27.40 -10.36
C GLN A 240 3.95 28.85 -10.61
N GLU A 241 5.07 29.07 -11.31
CA GLU A 241 5.47 30.41 -11.76
C GLU A 241 4.55 30.94 -12.87
N GLU A 242 3.90 30.03 -13.63
CA GLU A 242 3.05 30.37 -14.77
C GLU A 242 1.56 29.99 -14.55
N LEU A 243 1.27 29.11 -13.60
CA LEU A 243 -0.07 28.55 -13.40
C LEU A 243 -0.49 28.61 -11.92
N ASP A 244 -1.77 28.91 -11.69
CA ASP A 244 -2.37 28.85 -10.34
C ASP A 244 -2.85 27.42 -10.03
N ILE A 245 -1.91 26.56 -9.65
CA ILE A 245 -2.13 25.15 -9.31
C ILE A 245 -1.49 24.82 -7.97
N ASN A 246 -2.05 23.85 -7.24
CA ASN A 246 -1.51 23.37 -5.95
C ASN A 246 -0.75 22.05 -6.10
N ALA A 247 -1.07 21.24 -7.12
CA ALA A 247 -0.49 19.94 -7.36
C ALA A 247 -0.45 19.62 -8.86
N LEU A 248 0.37 18.64 -9.26
CA LEU A 248 0.41 18.16 -10.65
C LEU A 248 -0.94 17.53 -11.06
N GLY A 249 -1.67 16.96 -10.11
CA GLY A 249 -2.99 16.38 -10.32
C GLY A 249 -4.09 17.40 -10.69
N ASP A 250 -3.85 18.70 -10.49
CA ASP A 250 -4.75 19.78 -10.91
C ASP A 250 -4.72 20.03 -12.43
N LEU A 251 -3.69 19.49 -13.11
CA LEU A 251 -3.49 19.71 -14.53
C LEU A 251 -4.22 18.67 -15.38
N ASP A 252 -4.91 19.14 -16.43
CA ASP A 252 -5.24 18.30 -17.58
C ASP A 252 -4.04 18.15 -18.53
N ILE A 253 -4.13 17.18 -19.43
CA ILE A 253 -3.07 16.86 -20.39
C ILE A 253 -2.78 18.06 -21.32
N ASP A 254 -3.81 18.74 -21.82
CA ASP A 254 -3.66 19.83 -22.79
C ASP A 254 -2.94 21.03 -22.14
N THR A 255 -3.28 21.35 -20.91
CA THR A 255 -2.60 22.39 -20.14
C THR A 255 -1.15 22.00 -19.85
N PHE A 256 -0.90 20.77 -19.42
CA PHE A 256 0.47 20.28 -19.21
C PHE A 256 1.31 20.36 -20.49
N GLU A 257 0.81 19.87 -21.62
CA GLU A 257 1.52 19.89 -22.91
C GLU A 257 1.87 21.31 -23.37
N LYS A 258 1.01 22.30 -23.04
CA LYS A 258 1.25 23.70 -23.36
C LYS A 258 2.37 24.33 -22.52
N PHE A 259 2.49 23.94 -21.25
CA PHE A 259 3.43 24.56 -20.30
C PHE A 259 4.64 23.68 -19.93
N LYS A 260 4.72 22.44 -20.38
CA LYS A 260 5.79 21.50 -20.01
C LYS A 260 7.21 22.02 -20.24
N GLU A 261 7.41 22.90 -21.22
CA GLU A 261 8.73 23.46 -21.55
C GLU A 261 9.26 24.42 -20.46
N VAL A 262 8.43 24.84 -19.52
CA VAL A 262 8.87 25.58 -18.32
C VAL A 262 9.73 24.68 -17.42
N ILE A 263 9.49 23.36 -17.45
CA ILE A 263 10.31 22.37 -16.77
C ILE A 263 11.55 22.08 -17.64
N THR A 264 12.66 22.72 -17.33
CA THR A 264 13.88 22.68 -18.17
C THR A 264 14.66 21.38 -18.04
N ASP A 265 14.54 20.63 -16.92
CA ASP A 265 15.16 19.34 -16.75
C ASP A 265 14.29 18.26 -17.44
N PRO A 266 14.82 17.54 -18.46
CA PRO A 266 14.06 16.53 -19.18
C PRO A 266 13.65 15.33 -18.32
N VAL A 267 14.37 15.06 -17.23
CA VAL A 267 14.00 14.00 -16.27
C VAL A 267 12.78 14.44 -15.50
N GLU A 268 12.79 15.63 -14.92
CA GLU A 268 11.65 16.17 -14.14
C GLU A 268 10.43 16.39 -15.02
N GLN A 269 10.62 16.81 -16.29
CA GLN A 269 9.53 16.91 -17.26
C GLN A 269 8.85 15.56 -17.49
N LYS A 270 9.61 14.45 -17.60
CA LYS A 270 9.06 13.09 -17.68
C LYS A 270 8.32 12.68 -16.39
N ARG A 271 8.84 13.04 -15.19
CA ARG A 271 8.15 12.73 -13.94
C ARG A 271 6.80 13.44 -13.85
N ALA A 272 6.79 14.75 -14.16
CA ALA A 272 5.55 15.53 -14.20
C ALA A 272 4.56 14.99 -15.24
N LYS A 273 5.06 14.64 -16.45
CA LYS A 273 4.26 13.98 -17.49
C LYS A 273 3.58 12.72 -16.96
N HIS A 274 4.34 11.83 -16.31
CA HIS A 274 3.75 10.62 -15.73
C HIS A 274 2.62 10.98 -14.76
N ALA A 275 2.86 11.88 -13.80
CA ALA A 275 1.87 12.24 -12.78
C ALA A 275 0.56 12.76 -13.39
N VAL A 276 0.64 13.66 -14.38
CA VAL A 276 -0.54 14.22 -15.06
C VAL A 276 -1.27 13.15 -15.89
N TYR A 277 -0.54 12.41 -16.70
CA TYR A 277 -1.12 11.40 -17.58
C TYR A 277 -1.66 10.19 -16.80
N GLU A 278 -0.99 9.78 -15.71
CA GLU A 278 -1.46 8.68 -14.88
C GLU A 278 -2.73 9.06 -14.12
N ASN A 279 -2.83 10.31 -13.67
CA ASN A 279 -4.07 10.82 -13.07
C ASN A 279 -5.24 10.70 -14.06
N GLN A 280 -5.08 11.15 -15.29
CA GLN A 280 -6.11 11.05 -16.33
C GLN A 280 -6.43 9.58 -16.67
N ARG A 281 -5.39 8.70 -16.79
CA ARG A 281 -5.57 7.25 -17.02
C ARG A 281 -6.40 6.61 -15.90
N THR A 282 -6.16 7.00 -14.65
CA THR A 282 -6.89 6.47 -13.51
C THR A 282 -8.38 6.81 -13.59
N ILE A 283 -8.71 8.06 -13.88
CA ILE A 283 -10.10 8.52 -14.06
C ILE A 283 -10.79 7.74 -15.19
N GLU A 284 -10.10 7.58 -16.33
CA GLU A 284 -10.62 6.85 -17.48
C GLU A 284 -10.79 5.35 -17.17
N ALA A 285 -9.83 4.75 -16.46
CA ALA A 285 -9.87 3.34 -16.07
C ALA A 285 -11.07 3.02 -15.16
N VAL A 286 -11.33 3.87 -14.17
CA VAL A 286 -12.51 3.74 -13.31
C VAL A 286 -13.79 3.86 -14.11
N SER A 287 -13.86 4.78 -15.06
CA SER A 287 -15.01 4.94 -15.96
C SER A 287 -15.22 3.72 -16.85
N ALA A 288 -14.14 3.15 -17.40
CA ALA A 288 -14.18 1.93 -18.20
C ALA A 288 -14.68 0.73 -17.39
N LEU A 289 -14.17 0.55 -16.16
CA LEU A 289 -14.58 -0.54 -15.28
C LEU A 289 -16.07 -0.43 -14.90
N LYS A 290 -16.53 0.77 -14.53
CA LYS A 290 -17.96 1.02 -14.23
C LYS A 290 -18.89 0.77 -15.41
N ALA A 291 -18.38 0.94 -16.64
CA ALA A 291 -19.11 0.63 -17.88
C ALA A 291 -19.02 -0.85 -18.27
N GLY A 292 -18.37 -1.71 -17.50
CA GLY A 292 -18.14 -3.12 -17.80
C GLY A 292 -17.13 -3.36 -18.92
N ASN A 293 -16.36 -2.35 -19.33
CA ASN A 293 -15.34 -2.45 -20.39
C ASN A 293 -13.98 -2.84 -19.79
N ILE A 294 -13.85 -4.13 -19.49
CA ILE A 294 -12.64 -4.65 -18.83
C ILE A 294 -11.43 -4.66 -19.78
N GLU A 295 -11.65 -4.79 -21.08
CA GLU A 295 -10.60 -4.72 -22.09
C GLU A 295 -9.94 -3.32 -22.07
N ARG A 296 -10.75 -2.25 -22.06
CA ARG A 296 -10.22 -0.88 -21.96
C ARG A 296 -9.51 -0.64 -20.65
N PHE A 297 -10.02 -1.17 -19.55
CA PHE A 297 -9.34 -1.12 -18.25
C PHE A 297 -7.95 -1.76 -18.32
N GLY A 298 -7.84 -2.94 -18.93
CA GLY A 298 -6.56 -3.63 -19.12
C GLY A 298 -5.57 -2.87 -20.01
N GLU A 299 -6.04 -2.26 -21.11
CA GLU A 299 -5.22 -1.41 -21.97
C GLU A 299 -4.62 -0.24 -21.18
N LEU A 300 -5.42 0.39 -20.31
CA LEU A 300 -4.96 1.51 -19.45
C LEU A 300 -3.96 1.04 -18.39
N MET A 301 -4.13 -0.16 -17.82
CA MET A 301 -3.13 -0.77 -16.96
C MET A 301 -1.79 -0.96 -17.68
N ASN A 302 -1.82 -1.46 -18.92
CA ASN A 302 -0.60 -1.66 -19.72
C ASN A 302 0.09 -0.34 -20.06
N GLN A 303 -0.68 0.70 -20.41
CA GLN A 303 -0.15 2.05 -20.63
C GLN A 303 0.47 2.65 -19.35
N SER A 304 -0.14 2.39 -18.19
CA SER A 304 0.41 2.78 -16.90
C SER A 304 1.79 2.16 -16.66
N HIS A 305 1.95 0.85 -16.95
CA HIS A 305 3.25 0.20 -16.82
C HIS A 305 4.32 0.83 -17.71
N ILE A 306 3.99 1.09 -18.98
CA ILE A 306 4.90 1.74 -19.93
C ILE A 306 5.36 3.11 -19.39
N SER A 307 4.43 3.91 -18.88
CA SER A 307 4.73 5.23 -18.30
C SER A 307 5.58 5.12 -17.01
N LEU A 308 5.31 4.14 -16.15
CA LEU A 308 6.10 3.87 -14.95
C LEU A 308 7.53 3.44 -15.29
N ARG A 309 7.72 2.69 -16.35
CA ARG A 309 9.03 2.26 -16.86
C ARG A 309 9.78 3.42 -17.55
N ASP A 310 9.15 4.08 -18.52
CA ASP A 310 9.83 4.96 -19.48
C ASP A 310 9.84 6.44 -19.04
N ASP A 311 8.76 6.90 -18.40
CA ASP A 311 8.64 8.29 -17.95
C ASP A 311 9.01 8.42 -16.46
N TYR A 312 8.58 7.48 -15.61
CA TYR A 312 8.80 7.59 -14.16
C TYR A 312 10.05 6.86 -13.67
N ALA A 313 10.54 5.89 -14.42
CA ALA A 313 11.73 5.08 -14.15
C ALA A 313 11.71 4.43 -12.75
N VAL A 314 10.61 3.76 -12.44
CA VAL A 314 10.42 2.98 -11.19
C VAL A 314 10.28 1.48 -11.44
N SER A 315 10.36 1.03 -12.69
CA SER A 315 10.44 -0.39 -12.99
C SER A 315 11.89 -0.90 -12.91
N CYS A 316 12.05 -2.19 -13.04
CA CYS A 316 13.34 -2.87 -13.20
C CYS A 316 13.20 -4.02 -14.18
N GLU A 317 14.35 -4.55 -14.64
CA GLU A 317 14.40 -5.59 -15.68
C GLU A 317 13.53 -6.81 -15.32
N GLU A 318 13.57 -7.26 -14.06
CA GLU A 318 12.83 -8.42 -13.60
C GLU A 318 11.31 -8.19 -13.61
N ILE A 319 10.88 -7.00 -13.28
CA ILE A 319 9.46 -6.61 -13.36
C ILE A 319 9.02 -6.51 -14.82
N ASP A 320 9.83 -5.89 -15.68
CA ASP A 320 9.54 -5.77 -17.10
C ASP A 320 9.43 -7.15 -17.76
N ILE A 321 10.31 -8.10 -17.40
CA ILE A 321 10.22 -9.50 -17.84
C ILE A 321 8.88 -10.13 -17.46
N LEU A 322 8.42 -9.94 -16.21
CA LEU A 322 7.13 -10.49 -15.75
C LEU A 322 5.97 -9.92 -16.56
N VAL A 323 5.97 -8.61 -16.79
CA VAL A 323 4.89 -7.93 -17.51
C VAL A 323 4.90 -8.29 -19.00
N ASP A 324 6.08 -8.31 -19.63
CA ASP A 324 6.23 -8.68 -21.04
C ASP A 324 5.79 -10.13 -21.30
N LEU A 325 6.10 -11.05 -20.38
CA LEU A 325 5.61 -12.43 -20.44
C LEU A 325 4.09 -12.49 -20.25
N ALA A 326 3.55 -11.72 -19.32
CA ALA A 326 2.11 -11.68 -19.07
C ALA A 326 1.32 -11.21 -20.31
N TRP A 327 1.79 -10.15 -20.97
CA TRP A 327 1.12 -9.60 -22.16
C TRP A 327 1.07 -10.57 -23.36
N GLN A 328 1.93 -11.60 -23.38
CA GLN A 328 1.96 -12.60 -24.44
C GLN A 328 0.95 -13.74 -24.22
N ILE A 329 0.33 -13.83 -23.03
CA ILE A 329 -0.57 -14.93 -22.71
C ILE A 329 -2.01 -14.55 -23.09
N PRO A 330 -2.65 -15.32 -24.00
CA PRO A 330 -4.08 -15.14 -24.27
C PRO A 330 -4.91 -15.25 -22.99
N GLY A 331 -5.83 -14.30 -22.78
CA GLY A 331 -6.64 -14.23 -21.56
C GLY A 331 -6.08 -13.33 -20.46
N VAL A 332 -4.88 -12.77 -20.62
CA VAL A 332 -4.42 -11.65 -19.78
C VAL A 332 -5.06 -10.37 -20.30
N VAL A 333 -5.85 -9.74 -19.46
CA VAL A 333 -6.56 -8.48 -19.76
C VAL A 333 -5.62 -7.28 -19.64
N GLY A 334 -4.80 -7.26 -18.59
CA GLY A 334 -3.78 -6.26 -18.36
C GLY A 334 -2.79 -6.69 -17.27
N SER A 335 -1.58 -6.15 -17.33
CA SER A 335 -0.52 -6.43 -16.35
C SER A 335 0.39 -5.22 -16.19
N ARG A 336 0.76 -4.91 -14.95
CA ARG A 336 1.61 -3.77 -14.61
C ARG A 336 2.33 -3.95 -13.28
N ILE A 337 3.40 -3.20 -13.07
CA ILE A 337 4.01 -3.03 -11.75
C ILE A 337 3.00 -2.38 -10.79
N THR A 338 3.02 -2.73 -9.50
CA THR A 338 2.17 -2.12 -8.46
C THR A 338 2.98 -1.74 -7.24
N GLY A 339 2.56 -0.65 -6.55
CA GLY A 339 3.24 -0.08 -5.39
C GLY A 339 4.37 0.87 -5.75
N GLY A 340 5.30 1.10 -4.81
CA GLY A 340 6.37 2.08 -4.96
C GLY A 340 7.43 1.77 -6.03
N GLY A 341 7.40 0.58 -6.62
CA GLY A 341 8.33 0.18 -7.68
C GLY A 341 9.69 -0.29 -7.19
N PHE A 342 10.68 -0.24 -8.08
CA PHE A 342 12.06 -0.68 -7.87
C PHE A 342 12.16 -2.17 -7.51
N GLY A 343 11.31 -3.02 -8.07
CA GLY A 343 11.10 -4.43 -7.75
C GLY A 343 9.71 -4.66 -7.17
N GLY A 344 9.57 -5.61 -6.24
CA GLY A 344 8.29 -5.96 -5.63
C GLY A 344 7.39 -6.79 -6.53
N CYS A 345 6.15 -6.35 -6.77
CA CYS A 345 5.14 -7.12 -7.47
C CYS A 345 4.61 -6.48 -8.75
N THR A 346 4.06 -7.35 -9.61
CA THR A 346 3.10 -6.97 -10.65
C THR A 346 1.68 -7.32 -10.21
N VAL A 347 0.71 -6.59 -10.73
CA VAL A 347 -0.72 -6.92 -10.67
C VAL A 347 -1.21 -7.22 -12.08
N SER A 348 -1.88 -8.35 -12.24
CA SER A 348 -2.44 -8.80 -13.51
C SER A 348 -3.91 -9.14 -13.35
N ILE A 349 -4.72 -8.80 -14.35
CA ILE A 349 -6.10 -9.30 -14.47
C ILE A 349 -6.07 -10.38 -15.52
N VAL A 350 -6.46 -11.61 -15.13
CA VAL A 350 -6.32 -12.82 -15.94
C VAL A 350 -7.64 -13.55 -15.97
N LYS A 351 -8.12 -13.91 -17.16
CA LYS A 351 -9.36 -14.72 -17.33
C LYS A 351 -9.22 -16.06 -16.61
N ASN A 352 -10.33 -16.55 -16.06
CA ASN A 352 -10.34 -17.74 -15.21
C ASN A 352 -9.72 -18.96 -15.89
N ASP A 353 -9.99 -19.17 -17.18
CA ASP A 353 -9.46 -20.27 -17.98
C ASP A 353 -7.99 -20.13 -18.36
N ALA A 354 -7.41 -18.93 -18.20
CA ALA A 354 -6.01 -18.65 -18.48
C ALA A 354 -5.10 -18.67 -17.25
N VAL A 355 -5.64 -18.75 -16.02
CA VAL A 355 -4.87 -18.65 -14.76
C VAL A 355 -3.78 -19.71 -14.69
N ASP A 356 -4.10 -20.97 -14.94
CA ASP A 356 -3.12 -22.06 -14.89
C ASP A 356 -2.02 -21.88 -15.96
N THR A 357 -2.43 -21.47 -17.18
CA THR A 357 -1.48 -21.16 -18.26
C THR A 357 -0.57 -20.01 -17.88
N PHE A 358 -1.11 -18.95 -17.28
CA PHE A 358 -0.34 -17.79 -16.78
C PHE A 358 0.76 -18.23 -15.80
N ILE A 359 0.39 -18.97 -14.76
CA ILE A 359 1.34 -19.38 -13.71
C ILE A 359 2.39 -20.35 -14.29
N ASN A 360 1.94 -21.37 -15.03
CA ASN A 360 2.81 -22.43 -15.54
C ASN A 360 3.72 -21.98 -16.68
N THR A 361 3.40 -20.90 -17.37
CA THR A 361 4.25 -20.32 -18.43
C THR A 361 5.22 -19.29 -17.87
N ILE A 362 4.75 -18.34 -17.06
CA ILE A 362 5.58 -17.26 -16.56
C ILE A 362 6.59 -17.76 -15.52
N GLY A 363 6.21 -18.64 -14.61
CA GLY A 363 7.10 -19.12 -13.55
C GLY A 363 8.42 -19.71 -14.08
N PRO A 364 8.37 -20.72 -14.95
CA PRO A 364 9.58 -21.29 -15.55
C PRO A 364 10.36 -20.30 -16.42
N ALA A 365 9.68 -19.51 -17.26
CA ALA A 365 10.32 -18.54 -18.15
C ALA A 365 11.01 -17.41 -17.37
N TYR A 366 10.41 -16.95 -16.28
CA TYR A 366 11.01 -15.97 -15.39
C TYR A 366 12.26 -16.54 -14.71
N LYS A 367 12.16 -17.77 -14.16
CA LYS A 367 13.29 -18.44 -13.52
C LYS A 367 14.47 -18.65 -14.48
N GLU A 368 14.19 -19.00 -15.75
CA GLU A 368 15.23 -19.14 -16.77
C GLU A 368 15.95 -17.81 -17.05
N LYS A 369 15.20 -16.69 -17.12
CA LYS A 369 15.75 -15.38 -17.45
C LYS A 369 16.45 -14.70 -16.27
N VAL A 370 15.89 -14.85 -15.05
CA VAL A 370 16.30 -14.08 -13.86
C VAL A 370 17.16 -14.92 -12.90
N GLY A 371 17.05 -16.25 -12.95
CA GLY A 371 17.85 -17.17 -12.13
C GLY A 371 17.20 -17.56 -10.79
N HIS A 372 16.03 -17.02 -10.45
CA HIS A 372 15.26 -17.42 -9.28
C HIS A 372 13.74 -17.43 -9.57
N GLU A 373 12.94 -18.04 -8.68
CA GLU A 373 11.51 -18.20 -8.87
C GLU A 373 10.74 -16.94 -8.47
N ALA A 374 9.72 -16.59 -9.25
CA ALA A 374 8.66 -15.69 -8.81
C ALA A 374 7.62 -16.45 -7.98
N GLU A 375 6.83 -15.73 -7.18
CA GLU A 375 5.69 -16.28 -6.45
C GLU A 375 4.39 -15.66 -6.94
N PHE A 376 3.36 -16.50 -7.08
CA PHE A 376 2.05 -16.10 -7.60
C PHE A 376 1.00 -16.20 -6.51
N TYR A 377 0.17 -15.17 -6.40
CA TYR A 377 -0.94 -15.08 -5.45
C TYR A 377 -2.21 -14.70 -6.19
N THR A 378 -3.16 -15.63 -6.26
CA THR A 378 -4.53 -15.28 -6.62
C THR A 378 -5.18 -14.65 -5.39
N VAL A 379 -5.65 -13.43 -5.52
CA VAL A 379 -6.15 -12.66 -4.39
C VAL A 379 -7.60 -12.24 -4.60
N ASP A 380 -8.32 -12.13 -3.48
CA ASP A 380 -9.66 -11.58 -3.44
C ASP A 380 -9.62 -10.19 -2.77
N ILE A 381 -10.60 -9.36 -3.10
CA ILE A 381 -10.77 -8.03 -2.51
C ILE A 381 -11.49 -8.18 -1.18
N GLY A 382 -10.80 -7.76 -0.12
CA GLY A 382 -11.24 -7.85 1.26
C GLY A 382 -11.85 -6.56 1.82
N SER A 383 -12.23 -6.62 3.09
CA SER A 383 -12.63 -5.45 3.86
C SER A 383 -11.43 -4.78 4.52
N GLY A 384 -11.58 -3.50 4.88
CA GLY A 384 -10.58 -2.74 5.63
C GLY A 384 -10.31 -3.26 7.04
N ALA A 385 -9.39 -2.57 7.72
CA ALA A 385 -8.96 -2.95 9.06
C ALA A 385 -10.11 -2.88 10.07
N GLN A 386 -10.15 -3.87 10.97
CA GLN A 386 -11.26 -4.01 11.91
C GLN A 386 -10.90 -4.85 13.13
N LYS A 387 -11.63 -4.63 14.22
CA LYS A 387 -11.72 -5.58 15.31
C LYS A 387 -12.64 -6.73 14.88
N LEU A 388 -12.15 -7.95 14.99
CA LEU A 388 -12.93 -9.15 14.64
C LEU A 388 -13.80 -9.60 15.80
N GLU A 389 -13.23 -9.67 16.99
CA GLU A 389 -13.95 -10.11 18.20
C GLU A 389 -13.19 -9.74 19.48
N THR A 390 -13.87 -9.81 20.64
CA THR A 390 -13.24 -9.82 21.97
C THR A 390 -13.04 -11.26 22.41
N LEU A 391 -11.89 -11.58 23.00
CA LEU A 391 -11.48 -12.92 23.45
C LEU A 391 -11.76 -13.12 24.93
#